data_e2b331ce3b16d0655d3f9b38c69a99f6
#
_entry.id   e2b331ce3b16d0655d3f9b38c69a99f6
#
_cell.length_a   1.000
_cell.length_b   1.000
_cell.length_c   1.000
_cell.angle_alpha   90.00
_cell.angle_beta   90.00
_cell.angle_gamma   90.00
#
_symmetry.space_group_name_H-M   'P 1'
#
loop_
_entity.id
_entity.type
_entity.pdbx_description
1 polymer ?
#
loop_
_entity_poly.entity_id
_entity_poly.type
_entity_poly.pdbx_seq_one_letter_code
_entity_poly.pdbx_strand_id
1 'polypeptide(L)'
;MDTTIAEMNAKLDLLCGSLQKISDIETTVKSMDASVKSLALENQALRADLAARDVKIQSLTDQLNRLDQATRSNSLRILGLPVTTQSTSAKIVETVYKEILLPTLQAAKEAGDIPEQAILPAHFLISNAFCIPAKNNSSSPVIIKLNSELIRSLVFKHKKAALPTHLDTSTNRVRNTYSVFEDLAPATHAQFRAFQDDIRVKSVWSYGGQIRFKLQDSDTVFKAKSLSDTFDSIVKL
;
A
#
# COMPACT_ATOMS: atom_id res chain seq x y z
N MET A 1 20.30 -30.44 -86.95
CA MET A 1 20.72 -31.14 -85.74
C MET A 1 21.39 -30.18 -84.77
N ASP A 2 22.24 -29.26 -85.23
CA ASP A 2 23.03 -28.36 -84.34
C ASP A 2 22.20 -27.36 -83.50
N THR A 3 21.04 -26.87 -84.03
CA THR A 3 20.18 -25.91 -83.31
C THR A 3 19.49 -26.55 -82.11
N THR A 4 19.08 -27.80 -82.18
CA THR A 4 18.44 -28.54 -81.09
C THR A 4 19.39 -28.87 -79.96
N ILE A 5 20.67 -29.10 -80.25
CA ILE A 5 21.71 -29.33 -79.25
C ILE A 5 22.03 -28.00 -78.48
N ALA A 6 22.11 -26.89 -79.23
CA ALA A 6 22.33 -25.58 -78.65
C ALA A 6 21.16 -25.16 -77.68
N GLU A 7 19.90 -25.42 -78.10
CA GLU A 7 18.74 -25.17 -77.21
C GLU A 7 18.72 -26.09 -76.00
N MET A 8 19.13 -27.33 -76.08
CA MET A 8 19.26 -28.22 -74.92
C MET A 8 20.34 -27.77 -73.99
N ASN A 9 21.48 -27.33 -74.46
CA ASN A 9 22.57 -26.82 -73.62
C ASN A 9 22.12 -25.52 -72.86
N ALA A 10 21.48 -24.61 -73.55
CA ALA A 10 20.92 -23.40 -72.87
C ALA A 10 19.89 -23.73 -71.78
N LYS A 11 19.04 -24.74 -71.98
CA LYS A 11 18.12 -25.22 -70.93
C LYS A 11 18.84 -25.90 -69.79
N LEU A 12 19.89 -26.65 -70.03
CA LEU A 12 20.75 -27.24 -68.96
C LEU A 12 21.45 -26.18 -68.12
N ASP A 13 21.98 -25.14 -68.75
CA ASP A 13 22.62 -24.04 -68.04
C ASP A 13 21.62 -23.29 -67.13
N LEU A 14 20.40 -23.07 -67.61
CA LEU A 14 19.30 -22.49 -66.80
C LEU A 14 18.92 -23.40 -65.63
N LEU A 15 18.88 -24.70 -65.79
CA LEU A 15 18.59 -25.68 -64.76
C LEU A 15 19.73 -25.70 -63.72
N CYS A 16 20.96 -25.71 -64.17
CA CYS A 16 22.13 -25.63 -63.24
C CYS A 16 22.11 -24.34 -62.41
N GLY A 17 21.81 -23.20 -63.05
CA GLY A 17 21.67 -21.93 -62.36
C GLY A 17 20.50 -21.91 -61.34
N SER A 18 19.41 -22.63 -61.68
CA SER A 18 18.29 -22.76 -60.74
C SER A 18 18.60 -23.67 -59.55
N LEU A 19 19.31 -24.78 -59.80
CA LEU A 19 19.77 -25.69 -58.74
C LEU A 19 20.74 -24.98 -57.76
N GLN A 20 21.64 -24.15 -58.29
CA GLN A 20 22.53 -23.36 -57.45
C GLN A 20 21.76 -22.40 -56.54
N LYS A 21 20.77 -21.67 -57.07
CA LYS A 21 19.88 -20.80 -56.30
C LYS A 21 19.12 -21.55 -55.21
N ILE A 22 18.64 -22.75 -55.50
CA ILE A 22 17.96 -23.60 -54.50
C ILE A 22 18.92 -23.99 -53.37
N SER A 23 20.15 -24.34 -53.67
CA SER A 23 21.19 -24.67 -52.70
C SER A 23 21.51 -23.43 -51.78
N ASP A 24 21.58 -22.24 -52.40
CA ASP A 24 21.84 -21.00 -51.65
C ASP A 24 20.66 -20.64 -50.73
N ILE A 25 19.43 -20.85 -51.20
CA ILE A 25 18.21 -20.68 -50.38
C ILE A 25 18.20 -21.70 -49.24
N GLU A 26 18.54 -22.96 -49.50
CA GLU A 26 18.59 -23.98 -48.44
C GLU A 26 19.58 -23.64 -47.33
N THR A 27 20.77 -23.15 -47.69
CA THR A 27 21.77 -22.66 -46.68
C THR A 27 21.27 -21.46 -45.91
N THR A 28 20.61 -20.53 -46.57
CA THR A 28 20.03 -19.36 -45.93
C THR A 28 18.94 -19.76 -44.94
N VAL A 29 18.03 -20.63 -45.33
CA VAL A 29 16.94 -21.15 -44.50
C VAL A 29 17.50 -21.87 -43.27
N LYS A 30 18.54 -22.70 -43.40
CA LYS A 30 19.20 -23.37 -42.29
C LYS A 30 19.83 -22.36 -41.29
N SER A 31 20.46 -21.30 -41.82
CA SER A 31 21.04 -20.26 -40.97
C SER A 31 19.96 -19.44 -40.23
N MET A 32 18.83 -19.13 -40.91
CA MET A 32 17.68 -18.47 -40.30
C MET A 32 17.02 -19.33 -39.19
N ASP A 33 16.83 -20.64 -39.44
CA ASP A 33 16.30 -21.55 -38.42
C ASP A 33 17.19 -21.62 -37.16
N ALA A 34 18.51 -21.65 -37.33
CA ALA A 34 19.44 -21.58 -36.21
C ALA A 34 19.33 -20.26 -35.44
N SER A 35 19.20 -19.13 -36.15
CA SER A 35 19.02 -17.81 -35.54
C SER A 35 17.69 -17.71 -34.79
N VAL A 36 16.61 -18.20 -35.36
CA VAL A 36 15.26 -18.24 -34.72
C VAL A 36 15.32 -19.07 -33.42
N LYS A 37 15.97 -20.24 -33.45
CA LYS A 37 16.14 -21.08 -32.25
C LYS A 37 16.95 -20.36 -31.16
N SER A 38 18.02 -19.68 -31.53
CA SER A 38 18.83 -18.89 -30.59
C SER A 38 18.03 -17.77 -29.96
N LEU A 39 17.29 -16.99 -30.77
CA LEU A 39 16.44 -15.92 -30.28
C LEU A 39 15.29 -16.42 -29.38
N ALA A 40 14.74 -17.60 -29.67
CA ALA A 40 13.72 -18.20 -28.82
C ALA A 40 14.27 -18.56 -27.42
N LEU A 41 15.47 -19.13 -27.36
CA LEU A 41 16.14 -19.44 -26.08
C LEU A 41 16.48 -18.17 -25.30
N GLU A 42 16.99 -17.14 -25.97
CA GLU A 42 17.27 -15.85 -25.34
C GLU A 42 15.98 -15.18 -24.78
N ASN A 43 14.90 -15.20 -25.56
CA ASN A 43 13.60 -14.70 -25.10
C ASN A 43 13.09 -15.46 -23.86
N GLN A 44 13.27 -16.78 -23.82
CA GLN A 44 12.89 -17.57 -22.66
C GLN A 44 13.73 -17.20 -21.43
N ALA A 45 15.03 -17.02 -21.58
CA ALA A 45 15.92 -16.60 -20.50
C ALA A 45 15.58 -15.19 -19.98
N LEU A 46 15.33 -14.24 -20.89
CA LEU A 46 14.93 -12.89 -20.53
C LEU A 46 13.59 -12.84 -19.78
N ARG A 47 12.62 -13.63 -20.18
CA ARG A 47 11.33 -13.76 -19.48
C ARG A 47 11.51 -14.32 -18.06
N ALA A 48 12.38 -15.31 -17.89
CA ALA A 48 12.68 -15.88 -16.58
C ALA A 48 13.37 -14.84 -15.67
N ASP A 49 14.34 -14.06 -16.21
CA ASP A 49 15.01 -12.99 -15.46
C ASP A 49 14.06 -11.87 -15.08
N LEU A 50 13.17 -11.45 -15.98
CA LEU A 50 12.12 -10.47 -15.66
C LEU A 50 11.21 -10.95 -14.52
N ALA A 51 10.73 -12.19 -14.58
CA ALA A 51 9.91 -12.74 -13.50
C ALA A 51 10.64 -12.77 -12.15
N ALA A 52 11.93 -13.14 -12.14
CA ALA A 52 12.75 -13.12 -10.92
C ALA A 52 12.93 -11.69 -10.37
N ARG A 53 13.14 -10.71 -11.25
CA ARG A 53 13.23 -9.29 -10.87
C ARG A 53 11.91 -8.76 -10.31
N ASP A 54 10.78 -9.10 -10.89
CA ASP A 54 9.45 -8.70 -10.39
C ASP A 54 9.20 -9.21 -8.98
N VAL A 55 9.53 -10.46 -8.69
CA VAL A 55 9.46 -11.03 -7.33
C VAL A 55 10.36 -10.26 -6.37
N LYS A 56 11.58 -9.89 -6.79
CA LYS A 56 12.50 -9.12 -5.96
C LYS A 56 12.00 -7.71 -5.69
N ILE A 57 11.45 -7.03 -6.71
CA ILE A 57 10.86 -5.69 -6.59
C ILE A 57 9.70 -5.73 -5.60
N GLN A 58 8.79 -6.72 -5.72
CA GLN A 58 7.69 -6.87 -4.79
C GLN A 58 8.16 -7.05 -3.34
N SER A 59 9.14 -7.92 -3.12
CA SER A 59 9.74 -8.15 -1.79
C SER A 59 10.35 -6.87 -1.21
N LEU A 60 11.08 -6.09 -2.02
CA LEU A 60 11.68 -4.82 -1.58
C LEU A 60 10.60 -3.77 -1.28
N THR A 61 9.56 -3.71 -2.09
CA THR A 61 8.40 -2.81 -1.87
C THR A 61 7.70 -3.11 -0.54
N ASP A 62 7.48 -4.39 -0.24
CA ASP A 62 6.88 -4.81 1.03
C ASP A 62 7.80 -4.46 2.22
N GLN A 63 9.11 -4.64 2.08
CA GLN A 63 10.08 -4.25 3.11
C GLN A 63 10.08 -2.74 3.37
N LEU A 64 10.11 -1.93 2.31
CA LEU A 64 10.04 -0.47 2.41
C LEU A 64 8.76 -0.01 3.10
N ASN A 65 7.60 -0.58 2.74
CA ASN A 65 6.35 -0.24 3.40
C ASN A 65 6.33 -0.64 4.89
N ARG A 66 6.90 -1.79 5.24
CA ARG A 66 7.03 -2.21 6.66
C ARG A 66 7.92 -1.25 7.44
N LEU A 67 9.04 -0.81 6.85
CA LEU A 67 9.93 0.18 7.48
C LEU A 67 9.24 1.54 7.63
N ASP A 68 8.57 2.04 6.58
CA ASP A 68 7.79 3.29 6.67
C ASP A 68 6.70 3.19 7.75
N GLN A 69 5.95 2.09 7.78
CA GLN A 69 4.94 1.87 8.81
C GLN A 69 5.56 1.76 10.22
N ALA A 70 6.72 1.15 10.38
CA ALA A 70 7.43 1.07 11.65
C ALA A 70 7.86 2.46 12.16
N THR A 71 8.30 3.36 11.28
CA THR A 71 8.64 4.75 11.66
C THR A 71 7.41 5.53 12.16
N ARG A 72 6.19 5.11 11.74
CA ARG A 72 4.89 5.70 12.10
C ARG A 72 4.22 4.97 13.26
N SER A 73 4.85 3.95 13.85
CA SER A 73 4.24 3.10 14.89
C SER A 73 3.64 3.89 16.05
N ASN A 74 4.30 4.98 16.46
CA ASN A 74 3.84 5.86 17.53
C ASN A 74 3.13 7.12 17.03
N SER A 75 2.79 7.18 15.73
CA SER A 75 2.12 8.34 15.16
C SER A 75 0.60 8.14 15.15
N LEU A 76 -0.12 9.22 15.46
CA LEU A 76 -1.57 9.29 15.39
C LEU A 76 -1.99 10.33 14.35
N ARG A 77 -3.04 10.02 13.62
CA ARG A 77 -3.73 10.94 12.73
C ARG A 77 -5.05 11.36 13.36
N ILE A 78 -5.22 12.66 13.55
CA ILE A 78 -6.39 13.23 14.23
C ILE A 78 -7.13 14.14 13.26
N LEU A 79 -8.45 13.99 13.19
CA LEU A 79 -9.35 14.82 12.40
C LEU A 79 -10.28 15.59 13.33
N GLY A 80 -10.74 16.77 12.89
CA GLY A 80 -11.72 17.59 13.58
C GLY A 80 -11.14 18.59 14.56
N LEU A 81 -9.80 18.64 14.78
CA LEU A 81 -9.20 19.63 15.65
C LEU A 81 -9.33 21.06 15.10
N PRO A 82 -9.54 22.08 15.97
CA PRO A 82 -9.66 23.49 15.57
C PRO A 82 -8.28 24.12 15.30
N VAL A 83 -7.49 23.50 14.44
CA VAL A 83 -6.15 23.98 14.03
C VAL A 83 -6.05 24.02 12.51
N THR A 84 -5.20 24.91 12.01
CA THR A 84 -4.98 25.12 10.58
C THR A 84 -3.52 24.84 10.22
N THR A 85 -3.22 24.80 8.94
CA THR A 85 -1.85 24.65 8.43
C THR A 85 -0.93 25.84 8.80
N GLN A 86 -1.51 26.97 9.17
CA GLN A 86 -0.77 28.14 9.67
C GLN A 86 -0.51 28.12 11.18
N SER A 87 -1.10 27.15 11.91
CA SER A 87 -0.88 27.01 13.35
C SER A 87 0.57 26.60 13.62
N THR A 88 1.19 27.22 14.61
CA THR A 88 2.54 26.82 15.04
C THR A 88 2.52 25.41 15.66
N SER A 89 3.64 24.69 15.57
CA SER A 89 3.76 23.36 16.17
C SER A 89 3.42 23.36 17.66
N ALA A 90 3.85 24.40 18.41
CA ALA A 90 3.52 24.56 19.83
C ALA A 90 2.02 24.64 20.07
N LYS A 91 1.29 25.43 19.28
CA LYS A 91 -0.18 25.55 19.36
C LYS A 91 -0.87 24.22 19.03
N ILE A 92 -0.38 23.49 18.03
CA ILE A 92 -0.89 22.17 17.68
C ILE A 92 -0.71 21.20 18.84
N VAL A 93 0.50 21.13 19.43
CA VAL A 93 0.83 20.29 20.58
C VAL A 93 -0.08 20.61 21.76
N GLU A 94 -0.24 21.88 22.11
CA GLU A 94 -1.12 22.31 23.20
C GLU A 94 -2.57 21.90 22.97
N THR A 95 -3.09 22.13 21.76
CA THR A 95 -4.46 21.76 21.39
C THR A 95 -4.66 20.25 21.49
N VAL A 96 -3.75 19.46 20.89
CA VAL A 96 -3.83 17.99 20.94
C VAL A 96 -3.75 17.48 22.37
N TYR A 97 -2.86 18.05 23.19
CA TYR A 97 -2.75 17.67 24.58
C TYR A 97 -4.06 17.92 25.34
N LYS A 98 -4.61 19.12 25.23
CA LYS A 98 -5.83 19.53 25.93
C LYS A 98 -7.07 18.75 25.46
N GLU A 99 -7.24 18.62 24.16
CA GLU A 99 -8.48 18.08 23.58
C GLU A 99 -8.48 16.55 23.47
N ILE A 100 -7.31 15.90 23.40
CA ILE A 100 -7.19 14.46 23.14
C ILE A 100 -6.46 13.73 24.27
N LEU A 101 -5.20 14.10 24.56
CA LEU A 101 -4.36 13.31 25.45
C LEU A 101 -4.82 13.42 26.90
N LEU A 102 -5.03 14.62 27.40
CA LEU A 102 -5.41 14.83 28.80
C LEU A 102 -6.73 14.13 29.16
N PRO A 103 -7.83 14.27 28.39
CA PRO A 103 -9.06 13.54 28.69
C PRO A 103 -8.89 12.01 28.63
N THR A 104 -8.12 11.50 27.66
CA THR A 104 -7.90 10.05 27.52
C THR A 104 -7.03 9.48 28.64
N LEU A 105 -6.02 10.22 29.10
CA LEU A 105 -5.18 9.82 30.23
C LEU A 105 -5.93 9.94 31.57
N GLN A 106 -6.82 10.92 31.73
CA GLN A 106 -7.69 11.00 32.90
C GLN A 106 -8.64 9.80 32.97
N ALA A 107 -9.27 9.43 31.84
CA ALA A 107 -10.11 8.24 31.78
C ALA A 107 -9.30 6.96 32.04
N ALA A 108 -8.05 6.88 31.57
CA ALA A 108 -7.17 5.76 31.87
C ALA A 108 -6.81 5.67 33.36
N LYS A 109 -6.60 6.81 34.03
CA LYS A 109 -6.38 6.89 35.49
C LYS A 109 -7.63 6.42 36.23
N GLU A 110 -8.80 6.92 35.89
CA GLU A 110 -10.08 6.51 36.50
C GLU A 110 -10.36 5.02 36.34
N ALA A 111 -9.94 4.44 35.21
CA ALA A 111 -10.02 3.00 34.97
C ALA A 111 -8.94 2.17 35.70
N GLY A 112 -7.98 2.82 36.35
CA GLY A 112 -6.87 2.14 37.04
C GLY A 112 -5.75 1.62 36.13
N ASP A 113 -5.73 2.02 34.85
CA ASP A 113 -4.70 1.56 33.89
C ASP A 113 -3.36 2.27 34.09
N ILE A 114 -3.36 3.47 34.70
CA ILE A 114 -2.16 4.25 35.01
C ILE A 114 -2.25 4.91 36.40
N PRO A 115 -1.13 5.09 37.11
CA PRO A 115 -1.10 5.83 38.36
C PRO A 115 -1.28 7.34 38.10
N GLU A 116 -1.61 8.06 39.17
CA GLU A 116 -1.85 9.51 39.09
C GLU A 116 -0.67 10.31 38.54
N GLN A 117 0.55 9.93 38.94
CA GLN A 117 1.79 10.60 38.56
C GLN A 117 2.17 10.36 37.07
N ALA A 118 1.47 9.50 36.36
CA ALA A 118 1.76 9.19 34.96
C ALA A 118 1.23 10.23 33.96
N ILE A 119 0.42 11.20 34.39
CA ILE A 119 -0.07 12.29 33.55
C ILE A 119 1.02 13.36 33.47
N LEU A 120 1.84 13.29 32.42
CA LEU A 120 2.95 14.17 32.16
C LEU A 120 2.56 15.37 31.28
N PRO A 121 3.29 16.50 31.34
CA PRO A 121 3.12 17.62 30.43
C PRO A 121 3.29 17.23 28.95
N ALA A 122 2.67 18.01 28.04
CA ALA A 122 2.60 17.73 26.61
C ALA A 122 3.97 17.41 25.95
N HIS A 123 5.01 18.17 26.30
CA HIS A 123 6.35 18.03 25.72
C HIS A 123 7.07 16.73 26.09
N PHE A 124 6.65 16.03 27.16
CA PHE A 124 7.14 14.69 27.47
C PHE A 124 6.39 13.60 26.69
N LEU A 125 5.18 13.89 26.22
CA LEU A 125 4.31 12.91 25.56
C LEU A 125 4.40 12.97 24.03
N ILE A 126 4.61 14.17 23.48
CA ILE A 126 4.60 14.44 22.03
C ILE A 126 5.99 14.87 21.59
N SER A 127 6.61 14.14 20.66
CA SER A 127 7.89 14.50 20.05
C SER A 127 7.75 15.43 18.85
N ASN A 128 6.65 15.32 18.10
CA ASN A 128 6.38 16.15 16.93
C ASN A 128 4.87 16.26 16.66
N ALA A 129 4.45 17.41 16.12
CA ALA A 129 3.08 17.64 15.70
C ALA A 129 3.03 18.60 14.50
N PHE A 130 2.28 18.26 13.49
CA PHE A 130 2.08 19.09 12.28
C PHE A 130 0.73 18.86 11.63
N CYS A 131 0.29 19.85 10.88
CA CYS A 131 -0.96 19.81 10.12
C CYS A 131 -0.68 19.48 8.66
N ILE A 132 -1.46 18.58 8.08
CA ILE A 132 -1.40 18.27 6.64
C ILE A 132 -2.42 19.13 5.91
N PRO A 133 -2.06 19.82 4.80
CA PRO A 133 -3.03 20.57 4.02
C PRO A 133 -4.17 19.65 3.50
N ALA A 134 -5.41 20.04 3.75
CA ALA A 134 -6.56 19.36 3.18
C ALA A 134 -6.80 19.82 1.74
N LYS A 135 -7.10 18.89 0.84
CA LYS A 135 -7.37 19.19 -0.57
C LYS A 135 -8.70 19.92 -0.80
N ASN A 136 -9.69 19.74 0.06
CA ASN A 136 -11.04 20.28 -0.09
C ASN A 136 -11.52 20.82 1.25
N ASN A 137 -11.62 22.06 1.50
CA ASN A 137 -12.18 22.79 2.65
C ASN A 137 -12.59 21.96 3.92
N SER A 138 -12.16 20.71 4.00
CA SER A 138 -12.31 19.83 5.15
C SER A 138 -11.28 20.19 6.22
N SER A 139 -11.56 19.89 7.47
CA SER A 139 -10.58 20.10 8.55
C SER A 139 -9.26 19.40 8.24
N SER A 140 -8.17 20.16 8.30
CA SER A 140 -6.81 19.65 8.03
C SER A 140 -6.44 18.56 9.03
N PRO A 141 -6.02 17.36 8.57
CA PRO A 141 -5.56 16.32 9.48
C PRO A 141 -4.32 16.75 10.25
N VAL A 142 -4.29 16.45 11.52
CA VAL A 142 -3.11 16.64 12.38
C VAL A 142 -2.42 15.30 12.55
N ILE A 143 -1.11 15.28 12.31
CA ILE A 143 -0.25 14.14 12.63
C ILE A 143 0.53 14.49 13.88
N ILE A 144 0.51 13.62 14.88
CA ILE A 144 1.35 13.70 16.05
C ILE A 144 2.21 12.45 16.17
N LYS A 145 3.44 12.62 16.64
CA LYS A 145 4.32 11.52 17.02
C LYS A 145 4.46 11.49 18.54
N LEU A 146 4.04 10.40 19.15
CA LEU A 146 4.13 10.15 20.57
C LEU A 146 5.49 9.57 20.94
N ASN A 147 5.96 9.86 22.16
CA ASN A 147 7.22 9.32 22.69
C ASN A 147 7.08 7.88 23.19
N SER A 148 5.85 7.37 23.36
CA SER A 148 5.58 6.06 23.93
C SER A 148 4.44 5.34 23.23
N GLU A 149 4.65 4.05 22.94
CA GLU A 149 3.61 3.16 22.44
C GLU A 149 2.52 2.91 23.50
N LEU A 150 2.88 2.91 24.77
CA LEU A 150 1.92 2.78 25.86
C LEU A 150 0.88 3.90 25.81
N ILE A 151 1.31 5.15 25.64
CA ILE A 151 0.41 6.30 25.55
C ILE A 151 -0.51 6.15 24.33
N ARG A 152 0.03 5.72 23.20
CA ARG A 152 -0.78 5.44 22.01
C ARG A 152 -1.88 4.40 22.31
N SER A 153 -1.52 3.32 22.97
CA SER A 153 -2.44 2.24 23.36
C SER A 153 -3.56 2.74 24.28
N LEU A 154 -3.21 3.57 25.26
CA LEU A 154 -4.17 4.19 26.17
C LEU A 154 -5.15 5.11 25.43
N VAL A 155 -4.65 5.93 24.50
CA VAL A 155 -5.51 6.78 23.66
C VAL A 155 -6.53 5.92 22.89
N PHE A 156 -6.09 4.84 22.24
CA PHE A 156 -7.02 3.97 21.51
C PHE A 156 -8.02 3.25 22.41
N LYS A 157 -7.59 2.84 23.59
CA LYS A 157 -8.46 2.16 24.58
C LYS A 157 -9.54 3.09 25.11
N HIS A 158 -9.18 4.32 25.47
CA HIS A 158 -10.07 5.24 26.19
C HIS A 158 -10.75 6.32 25.33
N LYS A 159 -10.34 6.51 24.05
CA LYS A 159 -10.88 7.57 23.18
C LYS A 159 -12.39 7.60 23.06
N LYS A 160 -13.09 6.44 23.14
CA LYS A 160 -14.54 6.38 23.03
C LYS A 160 -15.25 6.95 24.26
N ALA A 161 -14.68 6.75 25.43
CA ALA A 161 -15.27 7.21 26.69
C ALA A 161 -14.86 8.65 27.02
N ALA A 162 -13.65 9.04 26.64
CA ALA A 162 -13.02 10.30 27.05
C ALA A 162 -13.27 11.47 26.11
N LEU A 163 -13.42 11.20 24.80
CA LEU A 163 -13.57 12.28 23.82
C LEU A 163 -15.03 12.78 23.73
N PRO A 164 -15.23 14.09 23.57
CA PRO A 164 -16.55 14.65 23.42
C PRO A 164 -17.30 14.09 22.22
N THR A 165 -18.58 13.88 22.39
CA THR A 165 -19.46 13.33 21.34
C THR A 165 -20.45 14.37 20.88
N HIS A 166 -20.87 14.27 19.61
CA HIS A 166 -21.98 15.03 19.06
C HIS A 166 -22.96 14.10 18.36
N LEU A 167 -24.23 14.51 18.28
CA LEU A 167 -25.24 13.81 17.52
C LEU A 167 -25.10 14.22 16.04
N ASP A 168 -24.77 13.27 15.19
CA ASP A 168 -24.81 13.46 13.74
C ASP A 168 -26.28 13.40 13.28
N THR A 169 -26.85 14.56 12.98
CA THR A 169 -28.25 14.70 12.59
C THR A 169 -28.57 14.00 11.26
N SER A 170 -27.60 13.81 10.39
CA SER A 170 -27.81 13.15 9.09
C SER A 170 -27.98 11.64 9.23
N THR A 171 -27.28 11.01 10.19
CA THR A 171 -27.31 9.57 10.42
C THR A 171 -27.99 9.16 11.71
N ASN A 172 -28.46 10.12 12.52
CA ASN A 172 -29.01 9.93 13.86
C ASN A 172 -28.10 9.07 14.77
N ARG A 173 -26.77 9.22 14.62
CA ARG A 173 -25.77 8.49 15.39
C ARG A 173 -24.90 9.43 16.21
N VAL A 174 -24.59 9.02 17.43
CA VAL A 174 -23.62 9.71 18.27
C VAL A 174 -22.22 9.40 17.76
N ARG A 175 -21.45 10.44 17.43
CA ARG A 175 -20.06 10.35 16.97
C ARG A 175 -19.16 11.19 17.85
N ASN A 176 -17.89 10.78 17.99
CA ASN A 176 -16.90 11.63 18.64
C ASN A 176 -16.61 12.87 17.80
N THR A 177 -16.48 14.02 18.45
CA THR A 177 -16.11 15.30 17.82
C THR A 177 -14.78 15.20 17.11
N TYR A 178 -13.84 14.45 17.70
CA TYR A 178 -12.53 14.17 17.14
C TYR A 178 -12.40 12.73 16.71
N SER A 179 -11.82 12.51 15.53
CA SER A 179 -11.53 11.16 15.03
C SER A 179 -10.04 10.87 15.13
N VAL A 180 -9.66 9.86 15.91
CA VAL A 180 -8.27 9.46 16.14
C VAL A 180 -8.01 8.11 15.49
N PHE A 181 -7.03 8.08 14.57
CA PHE A 181 -6.62 6.92 13.79
C PHE A 181 -5.11 6.67 13.91
N GLU A 182 -4.67 5.49 13.54
CA GLU A 182 -3.24 5.24 13.28
C GLU A 182 -2.78 6.04 12.05
N ASP A 183 -1.55 6.53 12.07
CA ASP A 183 -0.92 7.12 10.88
C ASP A 183 -0.38 5.99 10.01
N LEU A 184 -1.14 5.64 8.97
CA LEU A 184 -0.78 4.59 8.03
C LEU A 184 0.16 5.11 6.95
N ALA A 185 1.14 4.30 6.57
CA ALA A 185 1.96 4.54 5.39
C ALA A 185 1.06 4.64 4.13
N PRO A 186 1.42 5.43 3.11
CA PRO A 186 0.55 5.68 1.95
C PRO A 186 0.06 4.40 1.26
N ALA A 187 0.94 3.41 1.08
CA ALA A 187 0.56 2.15 0.46
C ALA A 187 -0.40 1.33 1.34
N THR A 188 -0.16 1.28 2.66
CA THR A 188 -1.06 0.64 3.63
C THR A 188 -2.42 1.37 3.67
N HIS A 189 -2.42 2.70 3.58
CA HIS A 189 -3.66 3.49 3.54
C HIS A 189 -4.45 3.23 2.25
N ALA A 190 -3.78 3.09 1.10
CA ALA A 190 -4.43 2.73 -0.16
C ALA A 190 -5.09 1.34 -0.07
N GLN A 191 -4.39 0.36 0.50
CA GLN A 191 -4.94 -0.98 0.75
C GLN A 191 -6.13 -0.93 1.74
N PHE A 192 -6.04 -0.12 2.81
CA PHE A 192 -7.15 0.10 3.74
C PHE A 192 -8.40 0.61 3.02
N ARG A 193 -8.24 1.58 2.10
CA ARG A 193 -9.34 2.11 1.30
C ARG A 193 -9.93 1.04 0.39
N ALA A 194 -9.10 0.26 -0.29
CA ALA A 194 -9.58 -0.83 -1.16
C ALA A 194 -10.46 -1.84 -0.40
N PHE A 195 -10.09 -2.20 0.84
CA PHE A 195 -10.95 -3.05 1.68
C PHE A 195 -12.20 -2.33 2.19
N GLN A 196 -12.12 -1.03 2.46
CA GLN A 196 -13.27 -0.24 2.91
C GLN A 196 -14.33 -0.09 1.84
N ASP A 197 -13.92 0.01 0.57
CA ASP A 197 -14.80 0.18 -0.58
C ASP A 197 -15.39 -1.15 -1.09
N ASP A 198 -14.92 -2.30 -0.60
CA ASP A 198 -15.45 -3.61 -0.96
C ASP A 198 -16.77 -3.90 -0.24
N ILE A 199 -17.83 -4.12 -1.01
CA ILE A 199 -19.21 -4.35 -0.51
C ILE A 199 -19.35 -5.58 0.40
N ARG A 200 -18.42 -6.55 0.30
CA ARG A 200 -18.40 -7.77 1.11
C ARG A 200 -17.86 -7.54 2.52
N VAL A 201 -17.21 -6.38 2.74
CA VAL A 201 -16.60 -6.03 4.02
C VAL A 201 -17.60 -5.27 4.89
N LYS A 202 -17.88 -5.80 6.07
CA LYS A 202 -18.74 -5.17 7.09
C LYS A 202 -18.04 -4.04 7.83
N SER A 203 -16.76 -4.25 8.15
CA SER A 203 -15.95 -3.28 8.88
C SER A 203 -14.46 -3.51 8.61
N VAL A 204 -13.71 -2.41 8.51
CA VAL A 204 -12.26 -2.41 8.36
C VAL A 204 -11.64 -1.49 9.40
N TRP A 205 -10.51 -1.88 9.97
CA TRP A 205 -9.72 -1.06 10.91
C TRP A 205 -8.24 -1.42 10.81
N SER A 206 -7.40 -0.56 11.34
CA SER A 206 -5.98 -0.84 11.51
C SER A 206 -5.64 -1.11 12.98
N TYR A 207 -4.64 -1.94 13.19
CA TYR A 207 -4.05 -2.18 14.51
C TYR A 207 -2.58 -2.54 14.37
N GLY A 208 -1.71 -1.69 14.94
CA GLY A 208 -0.25 -1.85 14.80
C GLY A 208 0.20 -1.72 13.35
N GLY A 209 -0.45 -0.88 12.54
CA GLY A 209 -0.15 -0.72 11.12
C GLY A 209 -0.63 -1.86 10.22
N GLN A 210 -1.28 -2.88 10.78
CA GLN A 210 -1.88 -3.99 10.02
C GLN A 210 -3.36 -3.74 9.78
N ILE A 211 -3.81 -4.00 8.56
CA ILE A 211 -5.22 -3.90 8.21
C ILE A 211 -5.94 -5.18 8.63
N ARG A 212 -7.06 -4.98 9.29
CA ARG A 212 -7.98 -6.04 9.72
C ARG A 212 -9.38 -5.72 9.25
N PHE A 213 -10.13 -6.75 8.91
CA PHE A 213 -11.51 -6.58 8.45
C PHE A 213 -12.40 -7.77 8.86
N LYS A 214 -13.70 -7.52 8.86
CA LYS A 214 -14.76 -8.52 9.02
C LYS A 214 -15.65 -8.52 7.78
N LEU A 215 -16.18 -9.68 7.44
CA LEU A 215 -17.17 -9.84 6.37
C LEU A 215 -18.57 -9.51 6.86
N GLN A 216 -19.51 -9.28 5.90
CA GLN A 216 -20.92 -9.06 6.21
C GLN A 216 -21.53 -10.26 6.96
N ASP A 217 -21.18 -11.47 6.54
CA ASP A 217 -21.79 -12.73 7.01
C ASP A 217 -20.91 -13.50 8.01
N SER A 218 -19.83 -12.88 8.52
CA SER A 218 -18.91 -13.57 9.43
C SER A 218 -18.34 -12.62 10.49
N ASP A 219 -18.29 -13.10 11.73
CA ASP A 219 -17.60 -12.41 12.81
C ASP A 219 -16.11 -12.71 12.87
N THR A 220 -15.61 -13.54 11.95
CA THR A 220 -14.18 -13.85 11.84
C THR A 220 -13.38 -12.62 11.43
N VAL A 221 -12.25 -12.38 12.12
CA VAL A 221 -11.33 -11.28 11.81
C VAL A 221 -10.26 -11.76 10.85
N PHE A 222 -10.24 -11.19 9.67
CA PHE A 222 -9.21 -11.39 8.67
C PHE A 222 -8.11 -10.33 8.79
N LYS A 223 -6.89 -10.65 8.34
CA LYS A 223 -5.71 -9.78 8.41
C LYS A 223 -4.99 -9.77 7.06
N ALA A 224 -4.70 -8.59 6.54
CA ALA A 224 -3.77 -8.43 5.42
C ALA A 224 -2.33 -8.61 5.93
N LYS A 225 -1.55 -9.46 5.26
CA LYS A 225 -0.15 -9.79 5.61
C LYS A 225 0.85 -9.06 4.71
N SER A 226 0.46 -8.75 3.48
CA SER A 226 1.26 -8.09 2.45
C SER A 226 0.47 -6.97 1.77
N LEU A 227 1.16 -6.03 1.15
CA LEU A 227 0.53 -4.98 0.32
C LEU A 227 -0.14 -5.54 -0.93
N SER A 228 0.31 -6.67 -1.43
CA SER A 228 -0.29 -7.38 -2.56
C SER A 228 -1.54 -8.16 -2.20
N ASP A 229 -1.86 -8.28 -0.91
CA ASP A 229 -3.05 -9.00 -0.47
C ASP A 229 -4.31 -8.24 -0.91
N THR A 230 -5.13 -8.92 -1.70
CA THR A 230 -6.47 -8.48 -2.07
C THR A 230 -7.51 -9.25 -1.24
N PHE A 231 -8.76 -8.80 -1.27
CA PHE A 231 -9.85 -9.51 -0.62
C PHE A 231 -9.87 -11.00 -1.01
N ASP A 232 -9.84 -11.30 -2.31
CA ASP A 232 -9.95 -12.67 -2.83
C ASP A 232 -8.74 -13.56 -2.50
N SER A 233 -7.57 -12.95 -2.26
CA SER A 233 -6.37 -13.68 -1.85
C SER A 233 -6.40 -14.10 -0.37
N ILE A 234 -7.10 -13.34 0.48
CA ILE A 234 -7.19 -13.58 1.93
C ILE A 234 -8.37 -14.48 2.27
N VAL A 235 -9.53 -14.18 1.67
CA VAL A 235 -10.77 -14.93 1.84
C VAL A 235 -10.81 -15.96 0.71
N LYS A 236 -10.22 -17.12 0.95
CA LYS A 236 -10.36 -18.25 0.03
C LYS A 236 -11.82 -18.71 0.11
N LEU A 237 -12.63 -18.23 -0.81
CA LEU A 237 -13.98 -18.70 -1.09
C LEU A 237 -13.91 -20.06 -1.78
#